data_7569b017eaa2641b1f2d6ae47c721bca
#
_entry.id   7569b017eaa2641b1f2d6ae47c721bca
#
_cell.length_a   1.000
_cell.length_b   1.000
_cell.length_c   1.000
_cell.angle_alpha   90.00
_cell.angle_beta   90.00
_cell.angle_gamma   90.00
#
_symmetry.space_group_name_H-M   'P 1'
#
loop_
_entity.id
_entity.type
_entity.pdbx_description
1 polymer ?
#
loop_
_entity_poly.entity_id
_entity_poly.type
_entity_poly.pdbx_seq_one_letter_code
_entity_poly.pdbx_strand_id
1 'polypeptide(L)'
;MNIALITGASSGLGREFARRVSRDPHVQAVWAVARREDRLRQLASLCACPVRPVPLDLTDPQSLDALRDLLAREKPTVTRLVCAAGVGKMGRIDAVSPADSLGMIDLNCRAAVGVTQLCLPYLTRGSRVLELCSTAAFQPMPGLGVYAATKAFLQSYTKTLHYELLPRGIHVTAVCPYWVKDTEFIPLAQDGKPGQFRHFPLASRSRSVVSLSLAASALNLWVATPGIVCTLHRLGAKVIPHALLVPLMDGLRRV
;
A
#
# COMPACT_ATOMS: atom_id res chain seq x y z
N MET A 1 24.93 2.77 0.69
CA MET A 1 24.24 2.11 -0.45
C MET A 1 22.83 2.67 -0.57
N ASN A 2 22.43 3.07 -1.77
CA ASN A 2 21.08 3.56 -2.05
C ASN A 2 20.12 2.38 -2.27
N ILE A 3 19.05 2.31 -1.48
CA ILE A 3 18.10 1.19 -1.58
C ILE A 3 16.68 1.66 -1.84
N ALA A 4 15.89 0.72 -2.39
CA ALA A 4 14.44 0.74 -2.29
C ALA A 4 14.00 -0.28 -1.23
N LEU A 5 13.31 0.14 -0.19
CA LEU A 5 12.69 -0.75 0.78
C LEU A 5 11.21 -0.90 0.45
N ILE A 6 10.76 -2.13 0.22
CA ILE A 6 9.39 -2.41 -0.27
C ILE A 6 8.77 -3.50 0.57
N THR A 7 7.70 -3.18 1.29
CA THR A 7 6.91 -4.16 2.03
C THR A 7 5.83 -4.78 1.14
N GLY A 8 5.40 -6.00 1.47
CA GLY A 8 4.45 -6.73 0.64
C GLY A 8 5.00 -7.14 -0.74
N ALA A 9 6.33 -7.21 -0.89
CA ALA A 9 7.02 -7.41 -2.16
C ALA A 9 6.84 -8.82 -2.78
N SER A 10 6.27 -9.77 -2.05
CA SER A 10 6.09 -11.16 -2.54
C SER A 10 4.98 -11.32 -3.58
N SER A 11 4.08 -10.35 -3.73
CA SER A 11 2.95 -10.44 -4.68
C SER A 11 2.37 -9.07 -5.07
N GLY A 12 1.42 -9.07 -5.98
CA GLY A 12 0.56 -7.94 -6.31
C GLY A 12 1.30 -6.64 -6.61
N LEU A 13 0.82 -5.55 -6.01
CA LEU A 13 1.38 -4.21 -6.23
C LEU A 13 2.81 -4.08 -5.68
N GLY A 14 3.12 -4.68 -4.52
CA GLY A 14 4.47 -4.65 -3.94
C GLY A 14 5.51 -5.26 -4.86
N ARG A 15 5.20 -6.43 -5.46
CA ARG A 15 6.05 -7.08 -6.46
C ARG A 15 6.24 -6.21 -7.72
N GLU A 16 5.18 -5.60 -8.21
CA GLU A 16 5.26 -4.74 -9.39
C GLU A 16 6.03 -3.43 -9.08
N PHE A 17 5.87 -2.86 -7.87
CA PHE A 17 6.71 -1.74 -7.43
C PHE A 17 8.19 -2.13 -7.42
N ALA A 18 8.55 -3.28 -6.84
CA ALA A 18 9.93 -3.75 -6.79
C ALA A 18 10.52 -3.88 -8.20
N ARG A 19 9.79 -4.51 -9.11
CA ARG A 19 10.19 -4.67 -10.51
C ARG A 19 10.41 -3.34 -11.24
N ARG A 20 9.57 -2.34 -10.97
CA ARG A 20 9.65 -1.03 -11.64
C ARG A 20 10.72 -0.14 -11.03
N VAL A 21 10.79 -0.10 -9.69
CA VAL A 21 11.75 0.73 -8.96
C VAL A 21 13.18 0.21 -9.13
N SER A 22 13.38 -1.10 -9.31
CA SER A 22 14.72 -1.66 -9.59
C SER A 22 15.38 -1.13 -10.87
N ARG A 23 14.61 -0.47 -11.75
CA ARG A 23 15.11 0.16 -12.99
C ARG A 23 15.48 1.64 -12.81
N ASP A 24 15.23 2.20 -11.63
CA ASP A 24 15.65 3.55 -11.28
C ASP A 24 17.16 3.57 -11.07
N PRO A 25 17.95 4.36 -11.84
CA PRO A 25 19.41 4.38 -11.72
C PRO A 25 19.90 4.83 -10.35
N HIS A 26 19.06 5.48 -9.56
CA HIS A 26 19.37 5.88 -8.19
C HIS A 26 19.16 4.75 -7.18
N VAL A 27 18.65 3.58 -7.57
CA VAL A 27 18.42 2.41 -6.70
C VAL A 27 19.45 1.34 -7.00
N GLN A 28 20.35 1.10 -6.06
CA GLN A 28 21.41 0.10 -6.15
C GLN A 28 20.96 -1.31 -5.73
N ALA A 29 19.96 -1.40 -4.85
CA ALA A 29 19.37 -2.67 -4.44
C ALA A 29 17.92 -2.49 -3.96
N VAL A 30 17.13 -3.53 -4.10
CA VAL A 30 15.76 -3.62 -3.52
C VAL A 30 15.81 -4.49 -2.26
N TRP A 31 15.42 -3.94 -1.12
CA TRP A 31 15.15 -4.71 0.08
C TRP A 31 13.68 -5.09 0.10
N ALA A 32 13.42 -6.34 -0.17
CA ALA A 32 12.08 -6.87 -0.37
C ALA A 32 11.58 -7.52 0.92
N VAL A 33 10.61 -6.90 1.59
CA VAL A 33 10.07 -7.33 2.89
C VAL A 33 8.74 -8.04 2.69
N ALA A 34 8.63 -9.30 3.08
CA ALA A 34 7.39 -10.08 3.16
C ALA A 34 7.64 -11.41 3.86
N ARG A 35 6.57 -12.16 4.18
CA ARG A 35 6.67 -13.47 4.87
C ARG A 35 7.19 -14.60 3.98
N ARG A 36 6.83 -14.61 2.68
CA ARG A 36 7.10 -15.71 1.74
C ARG A 36 8.48 -15.55 1.13
N GLU A 37 9.50 -16.14 1.76
CA GLU A 37 10.89 -16.00 1.36
C GLU A 37 11.17 -16.54 -0.04
N ASP A 38 10.58 -17.69 -0.40
CA ASP A 38 10.67 -18.29 -1.73
C ASP A 38 10.28 -17.31 -2.83
N ARG A 39 9.17 -16.59 -2.64
CA ARG A 39 8.71 -15.57 -3.59
C ARG A 39 9.59 -14.32 -3.61
N LEU A 40 10.19 -13.96 -2.47
CA LEU A 40 11.16 -12.87 -2.43
C LEU A 40 12.45 -13.24 -3.20
N ARG A 41 12.90 -14.49 -3.11
CA ARG A 41 14.05 -14.98 -3.90
C ARG A 41 13.73 -14.99 -5.40
N GLN A 42 12.53 -15.43 -5.79
CA GLN A 42 12.07 -15.40 -7.18
C GLN A 42 11.99 -13.97 -7.75
N LEU A 43 11.75 -12.96 -6.89
CA LEU A 43 11.68 -11.57 -7.32
C LEU A 43 12.99 -11.08 -7.96
N ALA A 44 14.13 -11.66 -7.59
CA ALA A 44 15.44 -11.30 -8.14
C ALA A 44 15.49 -11.45 -9.66
N SER A 45 14.84 -12.46 -10.24
CA SER A 45 14.78 -12.67 -11.70
C SER A 45 13.94 -11.63 -12.45
N LEU A 46 13.13 -10.85 -11.73
CA LEU A 46 12.23 -9.83 -12.30
C LEU A 46 12.77 -8.40 -12.15
N CYS A 47 13.79 -8.21 -11.34
CA CYS A 47 14.38 -6.91 -11.02
C CYS A 47 15.67 -6.64 -11.83
N ALA A 48 15.92 -5.37 -12.11
CA ALA A 48 17.11 -4.94 -12.85
C ALA A 48 18.33 -4.68 -11.96
N CYS A 49 18.17 -4.65 -10.63
CA CYS A 49 19.25 -4.54 -9.65
C CYS A 49 19.12 -5.66 -8.61
N PRO A 50 20.17 -5.91 -7.80
CA PRO A 50 20.14 -6.91 -6.73
C PRO A 50 18.93 -6.79 -5.82
N VAL A 51 18.35 -7.94 -5.46
CA VAL A 51 17.25 -8.02 -4.50
C VAL A 51 17.75 -8.71 -3.24
N ARG A 52 17.56 -8.06 -2.09
CA ARG A 52 17.78 -8.64 -0.77
C ARG A 52 16.44 -9.09 -0.19
N PRO A 53 16.19 -10.38 -0.09
CA PRO A 53 15.05 -10.90 0.67
C PRO A 53 15.18 -10.52 2.15
N VAL A 54 14.08 -10.03 2.72
CA VAL A 54 13.95 -9.73 4.15
C VAL A 54 12.66 -10.40 4.62
N PRO A 55 12.72 -11.71 4.99
CA PRO A 55 11.56 -12.48 5.37
C PRO A 55 11.09 -12.10 6.77
N LEU A 56 10.06 -11.23 6.85
CA LEU A 56 9.47 -10.74 8.10
C LEU A 56 7.95 -10.80 8.03
N ASP A 57 7.32 -11.20 9.12
CA ASP A 57 5.89 -10.99 9.35
C ASP A 57 5.67 -9.67 10.09
N LEU A 58 5.26 -8.65 9.36
CA LEU A 58 5.07 -7.31 9.91
C LEU A 58 3.88 -7.21 10.90
N THR A 59 3.10 -8.27 11.07
CA THR A 59 2.08 -8.35 12.14
C THR A 59 2.70 -8.73 13.49
N ASP A 60 3.90 -9.32 13.48
CA ASP A 60 4.68 -9.59 14.68
C ASP A 60 5.47 -8.34 15.10
N PRO A 61 5.31 -7.85 16.36
CA PRO A 61 6.10 -6.73 16.88
C PRO A 61 7.62 -6.94 16.79
N GLN A 62 8.11 -8.17 17.00
CA GLN A 62 9.53 -8.50 16.93
C GLN A 62 10.12 -8.29 15.53
N SER A 63 9.30 -8.39 14.50
CA SER A 63 9.72 -8.11 13.11
C SER A 63 10.11 -6.65 12.89
N LEU A 64 9.50 -5.70 13.60
CA LEU A 64 9.90 -4.30 13.54
C LEU A 64 11.25 -4.08 14.23
N ASP A 65 11.53 -4.78 15.33
CA ASP A 65 12.83 -4.76 15.99
C ASP A 65 13.92 -5.34 15.07
N ALA A 66 13.66 -6.47 14.44
CA ALA A 66 14.58 -7.08 13.48
C ALA A 66 14.87 -6.15 12.29
N LEU A 67 13.85 -5.44 11.79
CA LEU A 67 14.04 -4.45 10.72
C LEU A 67 14.85 -3.24 11.21
N ARG A 68 14.60 -2.74 12.43
CA ARG A 68 15.38 -1.67 13.06
C ARG A 68 16.86 -2.04 13.14
N ASP A 69 17.16 -3.23 13.65
CA ASP A 69 18.53 -3.70 13.85
C ASP A 69 19.25 -3.91 12.50
N LEU A 70 18.51 -4.38 11.48
CA LEU A 70 19.02 -4.48 10.12
C LEU A 70 19.38 -3.08 9.55
N LEU A 71 18.48 -2.11 9.68
CA LEU A 71 18.72 -0.73 9.23
C LEU A 71 19.90 -0.07 9.98
N ALA A 72 19.98 -0.28 11.30
CA ALA A 72 21.04 0.27 12.13
C ALA A 72 22.43 -0.31 11.79
N ARG A 73 22.49 -1.60 11.45
CA ARG A 73 23.72 -2.28 11.06
C ARG A 73 24.20 -1.85 9.68
N GLU A 74 23.30 -1.83 8.70
CA GLU A 74 23.65 -1.58 7.29
C GLU A 74 23.71 -0.10 6.93
N LYS A 75 23.02 0.76 7.68
CA LYS A 75 22.92 2.23 7.48
C LYS A 75 22.71 2.61 6.00
N PRO A 76 21.70 2.07 5.32
CA PRO A 76 21.45 2.39 3.93
C PRO A 76 20.90 3.80 3.77
N THR A 77 21.00 4.36 2.56
CA THR A 77 20.15 5.48 2.16
C THR A 77 18.87 4.93 1.52
N VAL A 78 17.74 5.16 2.14
CA VAL A 78 16.44 4.72 1.60
C VAL A 78 15.92 5.78 0.62
N THR A 79 16.20 5.58 -0.67
CA THR A 79 15.78 6.51 -1.73
C THR A 79 14.32 6.30 -2.14
N ARG A 80 13.82 5.07 -1.97
CA ARG A 80 12.42 4.69 -2.23
C ARG A 80 11.91 3.82 -1.09
N LEU A 81 10.88 4.29 -0.39
CA LEU A 81 10.13 3.50 0.58
C LEU A 81 8.74 3.23 0.00
N VAL A 82 8.35 1.96 -0.10
CA VAL A 82 7.02 1.58 -0.55
C VAL A 82 6.38 0.66 0.49
N CYS A 83 5.43 1.18 1.24
CA CYS A 83 4.65 0.43 2.21
C CYS A 83 3.44 -0.19 1.49
N ALA A 84 3.66 -1.35 0.84
CA ALA A 84 2.63 -2.07 0.07
C ALA A 84 2.07 -3.30 0.77
N ALA A 85 2.58 -3.66 1.95
CA ALA A 85 1.98 -4.71 2.76
C ALA A 85 0.57 -4.30 3.22
N GLY A 86 -0.38 -5.20 3.04
CA GLY A 86 -1.76 -4.93 3.45
C GLY A 86 -2.68 -6.08 3.09
N VAL A 87 -3.74 -6.21 3.86
CA VAL A 87 -4.80 -7.22 3.67
C VAL A 87 -6.16 -6.57 3.80
N GLY A 88 -7.16 -7.20 3.17
CA GLY A 88 -8.57 -6.85 3.33
C GLY A 88 -9.40 -8.11 3.52
N LYS A 89 -10.51 -7.98 4.24
CA LYS A 89 -11.55 -8.99 4.33
C LYS A 89 -12.88 -8.36 3.95
N MET A 90 -13.59 -9.03 3.04
CA MET A 90 -14.91 -8.65 2.58
C MET A 90 -15.97 -9.34 3.44
N GLY A 91 -16.92 -8.58 3.92
CA GLY A 91 -18.04 -9.08 4.72
C GLY A 91 -18.68 -7.96 5.50
N ARG A 92 -19.92 -8.20 5.95
CA ARG A 92 -20.58 -7.34 6.95
C ARG A 92 -19.76 -7.38 8.23
N ILE A 93 -19.88 -6.34 9.05
CA ILE A 93 -19.08 -6.19 10.26
C ILE A 93 -19.27 -7.34 11.26
N ASP A 94 -20.45 -7.93 11.26
CA ASP A 94 -20.84 -9.08 12.07
C ASP A 94 -20.38 -10.44 11.48
N ALA A 95 -19.94 -10.47 10.24
CA ALA A 95 -19.49 -11.66 9.53
C ALA A 95 -17.96 -11.78 9.43
N VAL A 96 -17.22 -10.70 9.69
CA VAL A 96 -15.75 -10.71 9.72
C VAL A 96 -15.29 -11.01 11.16
N SER A 97 -14.41 -12.00 11.33
CA SER A 97 -13.93 -12.37 12.66
C SER A 97 -13.18 -11.23 13.37
N PRO A 98 -13.20 -11.18 14.72
CA PRO A 98 -12.37 -10.23 15.45
C PRO A 98 -10.87 -10.37 15.11
N ALA A 99 -10.37 -11.59 14.92
CA ALA A 99 -8.98 -11.85 14.56
C ALA A 99 -8.61 -11.26 13.20
N ASP A 100 -9.48 -11.44 12.17
CA ASP A 100 -9.27 -10.83 10.85
C ASP A 100 -9.33 -9.29 10.93
N SER A 101 -10.25 -8.75 11.72
CA SER A 101 -10.40 -7.31 11.92
C SER A 101 -9.16 -6.70 12.56
N LEU A 102 -8.65 -7.28 13.64
CA LEU A 102 -7.43 -6.84 14.31
C LEU A 102 -6.20 -7.05 13.42
N GLY A 103 -6.10 -8.17 12.70
CA GLY A 103 -5.03 -8.42 11.74
C GLY A 103 -4.97 -7.38 10.61
N MET A 104 -6.12 -6.86 10.15
CA MET A 104 -6.16 -5.71 9.22
C MET A 104 -5.59 -4.44 9.85
N ILE A 105 -5.89 -4.15 11.11
CA ILE A 105 -5.36 -2.98 11.83
C ILE A 105 -3.85 -3.14 12.01
N ASP A 106 -3.41 -4.32 12.45
CA ASP A 106 -1.99 -4.60 12.68
C ASP A 106 -1.16 -4.43 11.40
N LEU A 107 -1.60 -5.03 10.29
CA LEU A 107 -0.81 -4.96 9.06
C LEU A 107 -0.97 -3.61 8.34
N ASN A 108 -2.20 -3.10 8.19
CA ASN A 108 -2.45 -1.91 7.37
C ASN A 108 -2.13 -0.60 8.10
N CYS A 109 -2.15 -0.58 9.44
CA CYS A 109 -1.91 0.63 10.23
C CYS A 109 -0.62 0.52 11.04
N ARG A 110 -0.55 -0.36 12.06
CA ARG A 110 0.59 -0.46 12.97
C ARG A 110 1.89 -0.75 12.23
N ALA A 111 1.90 -1.76 11.35
CA ALA A 111 3.09 -2.11 10.59
C ALA A 111 3.52 -1.01 9.61
N ALA A 112 2.57 -0.37 8.90
CA ALA A 112 2.88 0.71 7.97
C ALA A 112 3.52 1.91 8.70
N VAL A 113 2.95 2.33 9.83
CA VAL A 113 3.52 3.39 10.68
C VAL A 113 4.90 3.00 11.20
N GLY A 114 5.03 1.77 11.75
CA GLY A 114 6.30 1.28 12.30
C GLY A 114 7.42 1.26 11.26
N VAL A 115 7.18 0.67 10.09
CA VAL A 115 8.17 0.63 9.00
C VAL A 115 8.55 2.04 8.55
N THR A 116 7.57 2.93 8.38
CA THR A 116 7.83 4.29 7.94
C THR A 116 8.69 5.03 8.95
N GLN A 117 8.34 4.99 10.25
CA GLN A 117 9.11 5.65 11.31
C GLN A 117 10.53 5.10 11.43
N LEU A 118 10.72 3.78 11.31
CA LEU A 118 12.05 3.17 11.31
C LEU A 118 12.90 3.64 10.12
N CYS A 119 12.29 3.94 8.98
CA CYS A 119 12.99 4.41 7.79
C CYS A 119 13.29 5.92 7.80
N LEU A 120 12.58 6.75 8.61
CA LEU A 120 12.74 8.22 8.62
C LEU A 120 14.20 8.72 8.78
N PRO A 121 15.05 8.10 9.65
CA PRO A 121 16.45 8.52 9.79
C PRO A 121 17.30 8.24 8.54
N TYR A 122 16.86 7.32 7.69
CA TYR A 122 17.59 6.87 6.50
C TYR A 122 17.09 7.53 5.21
N LEU A 123 16.04 8.36 5.30
CA LEU A 123 15.54 9.16 4.18
C LEU A 123 16.35 10.44 4.02
N THR A 124 16.69 10.78 2.79
CA THR A 124 17.43 11.99 2.43
C THR A 124 16.62 12.85 1.45
N ARG A 125 17.12 14.07 1.17
CA ARG A 125 16.52 14.92 0.13
C ARG A 125 16.40 14.16 -1.19
N GLY A 126 15.22 14.20 -1.81
CA GLY A 126 14.89 13.45 -3.02
C GLY A 126 14.39 12.03 -2.78
N SER A 127 14.40 11.54 -1.54
CA SER A 127 13.74 10.27 -1.19
C SER A 127 12.23 10.37 -1.42
N ARG A 128 11.63 9.23 -1.78
CA ARG A 128 10.18 9.12 -2.03
C ARG A 128 9.55 8.02 -1.20
N VAL A 129 8.47 8.36 -0.51
CA VAL A 129 7.66 7.45 0.31
C VAL A 129 6.30 7.26 -0.36
N LEU A 130 5.90 6.02 -0.59
CA LEU A 130 4.59 5.67 -1.15
C LEU A 130 3.87 4.75 -0.16
N GLU A 131 2.72 5.20 0.34
CA GLU A 131 1.85 4.42 1.22
C GLU A 131 0.67 3.86 0.42
N LEU A 132 0.51 2.53 0.41
CA LEU A 132 -0.58 1.87 -0.31
C LEU A 132 -1.90 1.98 0.46
N CYS A 133 -2.60 3.08 0.20
CA CYS A 133 -3.97 3.32 0.63
C CYS A 133 -4.98 2.56 -0.27
N SER A 134 -6.11 3.16 -0.54
CA SER A 134 -7.16 2.65 -1.43
C SER A 134 -8.18 3.77 -1.70
N THR A 135 -8.99 3.66 -2.75
CA THR A 135 -10.22 4.46 -2.88
C THR A 135 -11.20 4.22 -1.73
N ALA A 136 -11.10 3.08 -1.03
CA ALA A 136 -11.85 2.81 0.20
C ALA A 136 -11.56 3.80 1.34
N ALA A 137 -10.46 4.55 1.25
CA ALA A 137 -10.13 5.60 2.21
C ALA A 137 -11.01 6.86 2.09
N PHE A 138 -11.73 7.03 0.97
CA PHE A 138 -12.45 8.27 0.69
C PHE A 138 -13.83 8.34 1.34
N GLN A 139 -14.41 7.20 1.72
CA GLN A 139 -15.73 7.12 2.35
C GLN A 139 -15.92 5.82 3.13
N PRO A 140 -16.89 5.74 4.06
CA PRO A 140 -17.32 4.47 4.64
C PRO A 140 -17.78 3.49 3.55
N MET A 141 -17.45 2.19 3.72
CA MET A 141 -17.79 1.14 2.76
C MET A 141 -18.46 -0.03 3.47
N PRO A 142 -19.80 -0.17 3.41
CA PRO A 142 -20.49 -1.38 3.85
C PRO A 142 -19.88 -2.62 3.18
N GLY A 143 -19.67 -3.68 3.96
CA GLY A 143 -19.00 -4.89 3.47
C GLY A 143 -17.47 -4.82 3.41
N LEU A 144 -16.86 -3.67 3.76
CA LEU A 144 -15.41 -3.47 3.89
C LEU A 144 -15.08 -2.55 5.07
N GLY A 145 -15.90 -2.54 6.13
CA GLY A 145 -15.86 -1.53 7.17
C GLY A 145 -14.48 -1.31 7.79
N VAL A 146 -13.88 -2.35 8.38
CA VAL A 146 -12.56 -2.25 9.02
C VAL A 146 -11.47 -1.94 7.98
N TYR A 147 -11.49 -2.60 6.81
CA TYR A 147 -10.52 -2.31 5.75
C TYR A 147 -10.57 -0.83 5.34
N ALA A 148 -11.76 -0.28 5.07
CA ALA A 148 -11.92 1.12 4.70
C ALA A 148 -11.41 2.06 5.80
N ALA A 149 -11.71 1.76 7.06
CA ALA A 149 -11.22 2.52 8.21
C ALA A 149 -9.67 2.50 8.30
N THR A 150 -9.03 1.34 8.10
CA THR A 150 -7.56 1.26 8.09
C THR A 150 -6.95 2.07 6.94
N LYS A 151 -7.60 2.10 5.77
CA LYS A 151 -7.10 2.87 4.62
C LYS A 151 -7.35 4.37 4.76
N ALA A 152 -8.41 4.78 5.45
CA ALA A 152 -8.65 6.17 5.83
C ALA A 152 -7.61 6.66 6.86
N PHE A 153 -7.31 5.84 7.88
CA PHE A 153 -6.22 6.10 8.82
C PHE A 153 -4.90 6.33 8.07
N LEU A 154 -4.52 5.38 7.21
CA LEU A 154 -3.24 5.44 6.48
C LEU A 154 -3.18 6.66 5.55
N GLN A 155 -4.28 7.02 4.89
CA GLN A 155 -4.35 8.20 4.05
C GLN A 155 -4.14 9.49 4.85
N SER A 156 -4.78 9.62 6.03
CA SER A 156 -4.61 10.78 6.92
C SER A 156 -3.17 10.87 7.41
N TYR A 157 -2.60 9.77 7.87
CA TYR A 157 -1.20 9.66 8.27
C TYR A 157 -0.24 10.09 7.16
N THR A 158 -0.44 9.54 5.95
CA THR A 158 0.40 9.86 4.79
C THR A 158 0.34 11.34 4.42
N LYS A 159 -0.84 11.94 4.53
CA LYS A 159 -1.02 13.37 4.27
C LYS A 159 -0.24 14.22 5.28
N THR A 160 -0.28 13.86 6.55
CA THR A 160 0.51 14.52 7.60
C THR A 160 2.00 14.42 7.30
N LEU A 161 2.49 13.20 7.03
CA LEU A 161 3.89 12.98 6.65
C LEU A 161 4.32 13.81 5.43
N HIS A 162 3.46 13.98 4.43
CA HIS A 162 3.78 14.80 3.27
C HIS A 162 4.16 16.22 3.65
N TYR A 163 3.38 16.86 4.52
CA TYR A 163 3.64 18.24 4.94
C TYR A 163 4.83 18.32 5.91
N GLU A 164 4.98 17.37 6.83
CA GLU A 164 6.09 17.38 7.80
C GLU A 164 7.45 17.11 7.16
N LEU A 165 7.49 16.28 6.10
CA LEU A 165 8.73 15.92 5.42
C LEU A 165 9.08 16.82 4.23
N LEU A 166 8.15 17.69 3.80
CA LEU A 166 8.36 18.62 2.69
C LEU A 166 9.59 19.54 2.90
N PRO A 167 9.82 20.12 4.11
CA PRO A 167 11.01 20.94 4.35
C PRO A 167 12.33 20.15 4.21
N ARG A 168 12.30 18.84 4.43
CA ARG A 168 13.45 17.95 4.23
C ARG A 168 13.67 17.59 2.75
N GLY A 169 12.77 18.02 1.85
CA GLY A 169 12.78 17.66 0.42
C GLY A 169 12.46 16.17 0.16
N ILE A 170 11.67 15.55 1.04
CA ILE A 170 11.20 14.17 0.91
C ILE A 170 9.78 14.20 0.37
N HIS A 171 9.52 13.44 -0.68
CA HIS A 171 8.20 13.35 -1.31
C HIS A 171 7.39 12.20 -0.70
N VAL A 172 6.17 12.47 -0.26
CA VAL A 172 5.31 11.44 0.34
C VAL A 172 3.97 11.41 -0.41
N THR A 173 3.55 10.23 -0.83
CA THR A 173 2.37 10.03 -1.67
C THR A 173 1.48 8.90 -1.14
N ALA A 174 0.21 9.21 -0.87
CA ALA A 174 -0.83 8.22 -0.63
C ALA A 174 -1.29 7.65 -1.97
N VAL A 175 -1.06 6.37 -2.21
CA VAL A 175 -1.50 5.67 -3.42
C VAL A 175 -2.88 5.08 -3.18
N CYS A 176 -3.89 5.58 -3.89
CA CYS A 176 -5.29 5.21 -3.71
C CYS A 176 -5.86 4.50 -4.95
N PRO A 177 -5.49 3.22 -5.20
CA PRO A 177 -6.03 2.47 -6.32
C PRO A 177 -7.48 2.05 -6.08
N TYR A 178 -8.20 1.81 -7.15
CA TYR A 178 -9.44 1.03 -7.18
C TYR A 178 -9.10 -0.47 -7.18
N TRP A 179 -10.05 -1.33 -7.53
CA TRP A 179 -9.80 -2.77 -7.65
C TRP A 179 -8.69 -3.06 -8.66
N VAL A 180 -7.81 -4.02 -8.32
CA VAL A 180 -6.67 -4.43 -9.16
C VAL A 180 -6.80 -5.92 -9.45
N LYS A 181 -7.16 -6.26 -10.70
CA LYS A 181 -7.62 -7.59 -11.11
C LYS A 181 -6.52 -8.67 -11.22
N ASP A 182 -5.28 -8.25 -11.40
CA ASP A 182 -4.12 -9.12 -11.59
C ASP A 182 -3.27 -9.26 -10.31
N THR A 183 -3.95 -9.21 -9.14
CA THR A 183 -3.34 -9.40 -7.82
C THR A 183 -4.08 -10.46 -7.02
N GLU A 184 -3.43 -11.00 -5.99
CA GLU A 184 -4.04 -11.94 -5.04
C GLU A 184 -5.02 -11.28 -4.06
N PHE A 185 -5.15 -9.94 -4.09
CA PHE A 185 -5.93 -9.19 -3.08
C PHE A 185 -7.41 -9.58 -3.08
N ILE A 186 -8.05 -9.60 -4.26
CA ILE A 186 -9.49 -9.88 -4.37
C ILE A 186 -9.81 -11.30 -3.87
N PRO A 187 -9.16 -12.38 -4.38
CA PRO A 187 -9.42 -13.74 -3.89
C PRO A 187 -9.19 -13.89 -2.39
N LEU A 188 -8.10 -13.31 -1.86
CA LEU A 188 -7.78 -13.39 -0.44
C LEU A 188 -8.76 -12.60 0.43
N ALA A 189 -9.28 -11.47 -0.07
CA ALA A 189 -10.25 -10.68 0.65
C ALA A 189 -11.65 -11.34 0.70
N GLN A 190 -11.99 -12.13 -0.32
CA GLN A 190 -13.23 -12.90 -0.40
C GLN A 190 -13.19 -14.20 0.41
N ASP A 191 -12.01 -14.69 0.79
CA ASP A 191 -11.79 -15.89 1.60
C ASP A 191 -12.51 -17.14 1.04
N GLY A 192 -12.54 -17.28 -0.30
CA GLY A 192 -13.23 -18.38 -0.99
C GLY A 192 -14.77 -18.33 -0.95
N LYS A 193 -15.34 -17.33 -0.27
CA LYS A 193 -16.80 -17.13 -0.24
C LYS A 193 -17.19 -16.05 -1.25
N PRO A 194 -18.21 -16.27 -2.10
CA PRO A 194 -18.76 -15.19 -2.91
C PRO A 194 -19.36 -14.15 -1.96
N GLY A 195 -18.61 -13.10 -1.68
CA GLY A 195 -19.01 -12.00 -0.79
C GLY A 195 -20.06 -11.10 -1.44
N GLN A 196 -20.39 -9.99 -0.77
CA GLN A 196 -21.26 -8.93 -1.29
C GLN A 196 -20.74 -8.28 -2.59
N PHE A 197 -19.44 -8.46 -2.89
CA PHE A 197 -18.79 -7.95 -4.09
C PHE A 197 -18.56 -9.08 -5.07
N ARG A 198 -19.45 -9.23 -6.06
CA ARG A 198 -19.34 -10.26 -7.11
C ARG A 198 -18.68 -9.74 -8.38
N HIS A 199 -18.81 -8.45 -8.67
CA HIS A 199 -18.32 -7.83 -9.88
C HIS A 199 -17.35 -6.69 -9.54
N PHE A 200 -16.26 -6.61 -10.29
CA PHE A 200 -15.22 -5.58 -10.15
C PHE A 200 -15.06 -4.83 -11.48
N PRO A 201 -16.13 -4.12 -11.94
CA PRO A 201 -16.09 -3.41 -13.21
C PRO A 201 -14.98 -2.38 -13.19
N LEU A 202 -14.35 -2.15 -14.33
CA LEU A 202 -13.29 -1.17 -14.51
C LEU A 202 -12.05 -1.40 -13.61
N ALA A 203 -11.84 -2.64 -13.11
CA ALA A 203 -10.65 -2.97 -12.33
C ALA A 203 -9.37 -2.72 -13.15
N SER A 204 -8.42 -2.07 -12.51
CA SER A 204 -7.14 -1.71 -13.11
C SER A 204 -6.17 -2.90 -13.14
N ARG A 205 -5.06 -2.75 -13.88
CA ARG A 205 -3.92 -3.67 -13.83
C ARG A 205 -2.82 -3.10 -12.93
N SER A 206 -2.10 -3.95 -12.21
CA SER A 206 -1.01 -3.57 -11.31
C SER A 206 0.04 -2.69 -12.01
N ARG A 207 0.41 -3.02 -13.24
CA ARG A 207 1.37 -2.27 -14.05
C ARG A 207 0.95 -0.81 -14.27
N SER A 208 -0.31 -0.55 -14.59
CA SER A 208 -0.83 0.81 -14.79
C SER A 208 -0.89 1.58 -13.48
N VAL A 209 -1.39 0.92 -12.42
CA VAL A 209 -1.44 1.51 -11.07
C VAL A 209 -0.06 1.96 -10.62
N VAL A 210 0.95 1.09 -10.70
CA VAL A 210 2.32 1.39 -10.27
C VAL A 210 2.93 2.51 -11.11
N SER A 211 2.78 2.48 -12.45
CA SER A 211 3.34 3.53 -13.32
C SER A 211 2.78 4.91 -13.00
N LEU A 212 1.46 5.03 -12.85
CA LEU A 212 0.81 6.30 -12.52
C LEU A 212 1.17 6.78 -11.10
N SER A 213 1.31 5.85 -10.16
CA SER A 213 1.69 6.17 -8.77
C SER A 213 3.12 6.69 -8.69
N LEU A 214 4.05 6.08 -9.42
CA LEU A 214 5.44 6.55 -9.48
C LEU A 214 5.53 7.92 -10.16
N ALA A 215 4.75 8.18 -11.21
CA ALA A 215 4.67 9.50 -11.85
C ALA A 215 4.11 10.56 -10.87
N ALA A 216 3.04 10.26 -10.15
CA ALA A 216 2.47 11.14 -9.14
C ALA A 216 3.48 11.46 -8.02
N SER A 217 4.22 10.44 -7.56
CA SER A 217 5.28 10.62 -6.56
C SER A 217 6.46 11.45 -7.09
N ALA A 218 6.79 11.33 -8.38
CA ALA A 218 7.79 12.16 -9.02
C ALA A 218 7.41 13.65 -9.03
N LEU A 219 6.12 13.92 -9.22
CA LEU A 219 5.53 15.28 -9.20
C LEU A 219 5.22 15.77 -7.77
N ASN A 220 5.64 15.02 -6.74
CA ASN A 220 5.37 15.33 -5.34
C ASN A 220 3.86 15.53 -5.03
N LEU A 221 2.98 14.79 -5.69
CA LEU A 221 1.56 14.81 -5.36
C LEU A 221 1.31 14.03 -4.07
N TRP A 222 0.64 14.66 -3.09
CA TRP A 222 0.35 14.03 -1.81
C TRP A 222 -0.64 12.85 -1.91
N VAL A 223 -1.38 12.75 -3.04
CA VAL A 223 -2.26 11.61 -3.33
C VAL A 223 -2.17 11.25 -4.80
N ALA A 224 -2.02 9.98 -5.08
CA ALA A 224 -2.12 9.38 -6.40
C ALA A 224 -3.47 8.64 -6.51
N THR A 225 -4.26 8.98 -7.51
CA THR A 225 -5.49 8.28 -7.92
C THR A 225 -5.25 7.63 -9.28
N PRO A 226 -4.64 6.41 -9.31
CA PRO A 226 -4.18 5.81 -10.56
C PRO A 226 -5.36 5.31 -11.41
N GLY A 227 -5.84 6.18 -12.28
CA GLY A 227 -6.95 5.93 -13.20
C GLY A 227 -8.16 6.84 -12.97
N ILE A 228 -8.98 6.97 -14.02
CA ILE A 228 -10.12 7.88 -14.03
C ILE A 228 -11.16 7.57 -12.96
N VAL A 229 -11.44 6.27 -12.73
CA VAL A 229 -12.39 5.80 -11.71
C VAL A 229 -11.96 6.25 -10.32
N CYS A 230 -10.66 6.14 -10.00
CA CYS A 230 -10.12 6.58 -8.71
C CYS A 230 -10.27 8.08 -8.52
N THR A 231 -10.05 8.85 -9.57
CA THR A 231 -10.14 10.31 -9.54
C THR A 231 -11.59 10.78 -9.38
N LEU A 232 -12.50 10.20 -10.15
CA LEU A 232 -13.94 10.52 -10.04
C LEU A 232 -14.50 10.12 -8.67
N HIS A 233 -14.11 8.95 -8.15
CA HIS A 233 -14.51 8.53 -6.81
C HIS A 233 -14.03 9.50 -5.73
N ARG A 234 -12.75 9.93 -5.81
CA ARG A 234 -12.19 10.91 -4.89
C ARG A 234 -12.94 12.25 -4.93
N LEU A 235 -13.25 12.74 -6.14
CA LEU A 235 -14.01 14.00 -6.31
C LEU A 235 -15.42 13.86 -5.77
N GLY A 236 -16.12 12.79 -6.12
CA GLY A 236 -17.46 12.50 -5.61
C GLY A 236 -17.51 12.43 -4.10
N ALA A 237 -16.57 11.72 -3.47
CA ALA A 237 -16.49 11.60 -2.00
C ALA A 237 -16.17 12.92 -1.28
N LYS A 238 -15.64 13.93 -2.00
CA LYS A 238 -15.41 15.28 -1.45
C LYS A 238 -16.62 16.18 -1.52
N VAL A 239 -17.46 16.00 -2.54
CA VAL A 239 -18.55 16.94 -2.87
C VAL A 239 -19.91 16.40 -2.41
N ILE A 240 -20.12 15.08 -2.54
CA ILE A 240 -21.37 14.44 -2.21
C ILE A 240 -21.35 14.03 -0.73
N PRO A 241 -22.34 14.45 0.10
CA PRO A 241 -22.45 13.99 1.49
C PRO A 241 -22.46 12.45 1.57
N HIS A 242 -21.73 11.88 2.52
CA HIS A 242 -21.61 10.43 2.68
C HIS A 242 -22.97 9.75 2.89
N ALA A 243 -23.93 10.45 3.50
CA ALA A 243 -25.30 9.94 3.69
C ALA A 243 -26.00 9.59 2.34
N LEU A 244 -25.62 10.26 1.25
CA LEU A 244 -26.13 9.99 -0.10
C LEU A 244 -25.19 9.09 -0.89
N LEU A 245 -23.88 9.31 -0.79
CA LEU A 245 -22.90 8.59 -1.57
C LEU A 245 -22.79 7.11 -1.17
N VAL A 246 -22.85 6.81 0.13
CA VAL A 246 -22.67 5.43 0.62
C VAL A 246 -23.81 4.52 0.16
N PRO A 247 -25.13 4.87 0.31
CA PRO A 247 -26.21 4.05 -0.23
C PRO A 247 -26.15 3.88 -1.75
N LEU A 248 -25.84 4.96 -2.48
CA LEU A 248 -25.69 4.92 -3.94
C LEU A 248 -24.61 3.90 -4.37
N MET A 249 -23.43 3.98 -3.77
CA MET A 249 -22.31 3.10 -4.09
C MET A 249 -22.57 1.65 -3.64
N ASP A 250 -23.26 1.44 -2.53
CA ASP A 250 -23.64 0.10 -2.07
C ASP A 250 -24.68 -0.53 -3.01
N GLY A 251 -25.65 0.24 -3.51
CA GLY A 251 -26.59 -0.21 -4.52
C GLY A 251 -25.91 -0.63 -5.83
N LEU A 252 -25.01 0.19 -6.36
CA LEU A 252 -24.26 -0.10 -7.59
C LEU A 252 -23.37 -1.35 -7.50
N ARG A 253 -22.97 -1.77 -6.31
CA ARG A 253 -22.13 -2.96 -6.10
C ARG A 253 -22.92 -4.26 -5.98
N ARG A 254 -24.23 -4.18 -5.69
CA ARG A 254 -25.11 -5.34 -5.55
C ARG A 254 -25.71 -5.80 -6.89
N VAL A 255 -25.73 -4.91 -7.88
CA VAL A 255 -26.15 -5.19 -9.26
C VAL A 255 -24.97 -5.75 -10.05
#